data_b4420b8fc634e94c6892fa015511d3b0
#
_entry.id   b4420b8fc634e94c6892fa015511d3b0
#
_cell.length_a   1.000
_cell.length_b   1.000
_cell.length_c   1.000
_cell.angle_alpha   90.00
_cell.angle_beta   90.00
_cell.angle_gamma   90.00
#
_symmetry.space_group_name_H-M   'P 1'
#
loop_
_entity.id
_entity.type
_entity.pdbx_description
1 polymer ?
#
loop_
_entity_poly.entity_id
_entity_poly.type
_entity_poly.pdbx_seq_one_letter_code
_entity_poly.pdbx_strand_id
1 'polypeptide(L)'
;MKDQHRILCYGDSNTWGTIGRWKLTDMPSERYDRDTRWTQVAQRILGPDYCVIEEGLGGRTTIYARAEEPWKCGDTYLLPCLHSQRPLDWVVLMLGTNDLQVCKTITAEDLPRGISRLIDIIQACPKVGRNMTVPRILVVAPPEVRPSDPQGRTEVYAKFRCEIGRSLSLQFPAVYAEVARQKDCYFLNGQDYIQPGPQDGVHLDAASHRRLGEAIAAFIQQHTEEKP
;
A
#
# COMPACT_ATOMS: atom_id res chain seq x y z
N MET A 1 -11.46 7.27 -28.27
CA MET A 1 -11.69 6.67 -26.93
C MET A 1 -11.57 7.79 -25.91
N LYS A 2 -12.51 7.89 -24.96
CA LYS A 2 -12.41 8.87 -23.87
C LYS A 2 -11.14 8.58 -23.07
N ASP A 3 -10.38 9.62 -22.78
CA ASP A 3 -9.11 9.45 -22.06
C ASP A 3 -9.41 9.19 -20.57
N GLN A 4 -9.09 7.97 -20.08
CA GLN A 4 -9.41 7.55 -18.71
C GLN A 4 -8.47 8.19 -17.70
N HIS A 5 -8.96 8.51 -16.50
CA HIS A 5 -8.12 8.82 -15.35
C HIS A 5 -7.38 7.56 -14.87
N ARG A 6 -6.06 7.60 -14.85
CA ARG A 6 -5.22 6.44 -14.54
C ARG A 6 -4.68 6.51 -13.11
N ILE A 7 -4.96 5.46 -12.35
CA ILE A 7 -4.64 5.37 -10.92
C ILE A 7 -3.69 4.19 -10.73
N LEU A 8 -2.45 4.46 -10.35
CA LEU A 8 -1.47 3.44 -10.01
C LEU A 8 -1.59 3.10 -8.53
N CYS A 9 -1.94 1.86 -8.20
CA CYS A 9 -2.00 1.34 -6.84
C CYS A 9 -0.71 0.57 -6.52
N TYR A 10 0.28 1.27 -5.93
CA TYR A 10 1.59 0.71 -5.63
C TYR A 10 1.66 0.24 -4.18
N GLY A 11 1.80 -1.07 -3.98
CA GLY A 11 1.75 -1.65 -2.65
C GLY A 11 2.35 -3.05 -2.55
N ASP A 12 2.09 -3.71 -1.45
CA ASP A 12 2.60 -5.03 -1.10
C ASP A 12 1.56 -6.15 -1.33
N SER A 13 1.60 -7.21 -0.51
CA SER A 13 0.67 -8.34 -0.55
C SER A 13 -0.78 -7.92 -0.31
N ASN A 14 -1.05 -6.88 0.47
CA ASN A 14 -2.40 -6.36 0.69
C ASN A 14 -2.95 -5.66 -0.56
N THR A 15 -2.11 -5.08 -1.40
CA THR A 15 -2.50 -4.54 -2.71
C THR A 15 -2.60 -5.64 -3.77
N TRP A 16 -1.72 -6.63 -3.72
CA TRP A 16 -1.81 -7.82 -4.58
C TRP A 16 -3.08 -8.64 -4.29
N GLY A 17 -3.55 -8.63 -3.04
CA GLY A 17 -4.73 -9.34 -2.59
C GLY A 17 -4.42 -10.75 -2.06
N THR A 18 -3.35 -10.89 -1.28
CA THR A 18 -2.99 -12.17 -0.64
C THR A 18 -4.07 -12.60 0.36
N ILE A 19 -4.47 -13.87 0.28
CA ILE A 19 -5.32 -14.50 1.28
C ILE A 19 -4.47 -14.91 2.47
N GLY A 20 -4.80 -14.41 3.67
CA GLY A 20 -4.10 -14.74 4.90
C GLY A 20 -4.16 -16.23 5.25
N ARG A 21 -3.11 -16.77 5.87
CA ARG A 21 -3.00 -18.18 6.25
C ARG A 21 -2.55 -18.34 7.69
N TRP A 22 -3.10 -19.34 8.38
CA TRP A 22 -2.74 -19.66 9.76
C TRP A 22 -1.29 -20.16 9.95
N LYS A 23 -0.71 -20.76 8.90
CA LYS A 23 0.65 -21.31 8.93
C LYS A 23 1.43 -20.85 7.69
N LEU A 24 2.72 -20.66 7.89
CA LEU A 24 3.65 -20.53 6.77
C LEU A 24 3.78 -21.88 6.07
N THR A 25 3.71 -21.86 4.77
CA THR A 25 3.87 -23.03 3.92
C THR A 25 4.76 -22.67 2.73
N ASP A 26 5.41 -23.68 2.14
CA ASP A 26 6.16 -23.52 0.90
C ASP A 26 5.25 -23.39 -0.34
N MET A 27 3.94 -23.54 -0.13
CA MET A 27 2.96 -23.35 -1.19
C MET A 27 2.85 -21.88 -1.58
N PRO A 28 2.69 -21.57 -2.87
CA PRO A 28 2.47 -20.21 -3.34
C PRO A 28 1.30 -19.55 -2.61
N SER A 29 1.41 -18.25 -2.37
CA SER A 29 0.32 -17.46 -1.79
C SER A 29 -0.91 -17.51 -2.68
N GLU A 30 -2.08 -17.73 -2.09
CA GLU A 30 -3.35 -17.58 -2.78
C GLU A 30 -3.73 -16.11 -2.88
N ARG A 31 -4.43 -15.78 -3.96
CA ARG A 31 -4.86 -14.42 -4.27
C ARG A 31 -6.39 -14.37 -4.28
N TYR A 32 -6.97 -13.35 -3.65
CA TYR A 32 -8.39 -13.07 -3.84
C TYR A 32 -8.72 -12.86 -5.32
N ASP A 33 -9.92 -13.24 -5.69
CA ASP A 33 -10.44 -12.98 -7.02
C ASP A 33 -10.52 -11.47 -7.32
N ARG A 34 -10.80 -11.16 -8.58
CA ARG A 34 -10.85 -9.78 -9.05
C ARG A 34 -11.93 -8.97 -8.33
N ASP A 35 -13.06 -9.57 -7.99
CA ASP A 35 -14.20 -8.85 -7.42
C ASP A 35 -14.00 -8.53 -5.93
N THR A 36 -13.10 -9.22 -5.27
CA THR A 36 -12.81 -9.07 -3.85
C THR A 36 -11.68 -8.05 -3.57
N ARG A 37 -10.65 -7.97 -4.44
CA ARG A 37 -9.49 -7.09 -4.21
C ARG A 37 -9.90 -5.63 -4.16
N TRP A 38 -9.38 -4.88 -3.18
CA TRP A 38 -9.74 -3.47 -2.97
C TRP A 38 -9.51 -2.59 -4.20
N THR A 39 -8.47 -2.86 -4.96
CA THR A 39 -8.14 -2.18 -6.21
C THR A 39 -9.27 -2.31 -7.25
N GLN A 40 -9.84 -3.51 -7.38
CA GLN A 40 -10.92 -3.78 -8.33
C GLN A 40 -12.30 -3.41 -7.77
N VAL A 41 -12.47 -3.41 -6.44
CA VAL A 41 -13.63 -2.77 -5.81
C VAL A 41 -13.63 -1.27 -6.13
N ALA A 42 -12.49 -0.59 -5.96
CA ALA A 42 -12.34 0.81 -6.33
C ALA A 42 -12.59 1.05 -7.83
N GLN A 43 -12.03 0.21 -8.72
CA GLN A 43 -12.29 0.30 -10.17
C GLN A 43 -13.77 0.23 -10.50
N ARG A 44 -14.50 -0.68 -9.87
CA ARG A 44 -15.94 -0.86 -10.14
C ARG A 44 -16.77 0.35 -9.70
N ILE A 45 -16.43 0.96 -8.56
CA ILE A 45 -17.11 2.15 -8.03
C ILE A 45 -16.78 3.39 -8.87
N LEU A 46 -15.53 3.55 -9.23
CA LEU A 46 -15.06 4.67 -10.07
C LEU A 46 -15.63 4.61 -11.50
N GLY A 47 -15.93 3.42 -11.99
CA GLY A 47 -16.55 3.21 -13.30
C GLY A 47 -15.57 3.30 -14.48
N PRO A 48 -16.13 3.39 -15.71
CA PRO A 48 -15.34 3.24 -16.94
C PRO A 48 -14.48 4.46 -17.30
N ASP A 49 -14.71 5.60 -16.67
CA ASP A 49 -13.89 6.81 -16.88
C ASP A 49 -12.54 6.74 -16.15
N TYR A 50 -12.32 5.69 -15.37
CA TYR A 50 -11.08 5.44 -14.62
C TYR A 50 -10.44 4.11 -15.02
N CYS A 51 -9.12 4.04 -14.87
CA CYS A 51 -8.32 2.83 -15.04
C CYS A 51 -7.44 2.60 -13.81
N VAL A 52 -7.79 1.63 -12.97
CA VAL A 52 -7.01 1.24 -11.79
C VAL A 52 -5.98 0.21 -12.17
N ILE A 53 -4.71 0.54 -11.97
CA ILE A 53 -3.54 -0.28 -12.28
C ILE A 53 -3.05 -0.94 -10.99
N GLU A 54 -3.07 -2.26 -10.95
CA GLU A 54 -2.69 -3.05 -9.77
C GLU A 54 -1.18 -3.35 -9.80
N GLU A 55 -0.41 -2.67 -8.97
CA GLU A 55 1.03 -2.89 -8.77
C GLU A 55 1.34 -3.38 -7.35
N GLY A 56 0.60 -4.39 -6.90
CA GLY A 56 0.86 -5.11 -5.65
C GLY A 56 1.91 -6.19 -5.85
N LEU A 57 2.88 -6.29 -4.92
CA LEU A 57 3.88 -7.36 -4.89
C LEU A 57 4.07 -7.88 -3.46
N GLY A 58 3.81 -9.17 -3.25
CA GLY A 58 3.97 -9.81 -1.95
C GLY A 58 5.38 -9.62 -1.36
N GLY A 59 5.46 -9.12 -0.13
CA GLY A 59 6.73 -8.86 0.54
C GLY A 59 7.44 -7.56 0.14
N ARG A 60 6.82 -6.69 -0.70
CA ARG A 60 7.42 -5.41 -1.08
C ARG A 60 7.61 -4.53 0.15
N THR A 61 8.83 -4.04 0.31
CA THR A 61 9.24 -3.03 1.29
C THR A 61 9.16 -1.63 0.69
N THR A 62 9.43 -0.61 1.49
CA THR A 62 9.65 0.75 0.96
C THR A 62 11.06 0.88 0.36
N ILE A 63 12.11 0.84 1.21
CA ILE A 63 13.52 1.06 0.84
C ILE A 63 14.46 -0.05 1.32
N TYR A 64 13.95 -1.05 2.03
CA TYR A 64 14.77 -2.08 2.64
C TYR A 64 14.90 -3.28 1.71
N ALA A 65 16.05 -3.44 1.05
CA ALA A 65 16.33 -4.56 0.16
C ALA A 65 16.62 -5.84 0.95
N ARG A 66 16.21 -6.97 0.38
CA ARG A 66 16.67 -8.30 0.76
C ARG A 66 17.70 -8.76 -0.27
N ALA A 67 18.80 -9.36 0.17
CA ALA A 67 19.84 -9.82 -0.74
C ALA A 67 19.28 -10.86 -1.74
N GLU A 68 18.41 -11.74 -1.27
CA GLU A 68 17.83 -12.85 -2.05
C GLU A 68 16.70 -12.39 -2.97
N GLU A 69 16.03 -11.25 -2.65
CA GLU A 69 14.86 -10.76 -3.37
C GLU A 69 14.93 -9.23 -3.60
N PRO A 70 16.00 -8.72 -4.25
CA PRO A 70 16.21 -7.27 -4.40
C PRO A 70 15.08 -6.56 -5.16
N TRP A 71 14.35 -7.28 -6.02
CA TRP A 71 13.20 -6.77 -6.76
C TRP A 71 11.99 -6.43 -5.89
N LYS A 72 11.98 -6.85 -4.62
CA LYS A 72 10.94 -6.49 -3.65
C LYS A 72 11.21 -5.15 -2.96
N CYS A 73 12.34 -4.50 -3.22
CA CYS A 73 12.60 -3.15 -2.73
C CYS A 73 11.79 -2.14 -3.54
N GLY A 74 10.92 -1.39 -2.85
CA GLY A 74 9.94 -0.53 -3.50
C GLY A 74 10.55 0.62 -4.25
N ASP A 75 11.59 1.28 -3.73
CA ASP A 75 12.22 2.42 -4.39
C ASP A 75 12.95 2.01 -5.67
N THR A 76 13.49 0.81 -5.74
CA THR A 76 14.19 0.29 -6.92
C THR A 76 13.25 0.11 -8.13
N TYR A 77 12.04 -0.41 -7.91
CA TYR A 77 11.09 -0.69 -8.99
C TYR A 77 10.14 0.47 -9.30
N LEU A 78 9.94 1.40 -8.36
CA LEU A 78 8.93 2.45 -8.52
C LEU A 78 9.16 3.30 -9.78
N LEU A 79 10.39 3.75 -10.03
CA LEU A 79 10.69 4.60 -11.18
C LEU A 79 10.43 3.91 -12.53
N PRO A 80 10.91 2.68 -12.80
CA PRO A 80 10.51 1.93 -14.00
C PRO A 80 8.99 1.73 -14.11
N CYS A 81 8.31 1.43 -13.01
CA CYS A 81 6.86 1.25 -12.97
C CYS A 81 6.12 2.53 -13.39
N LEU A 82 6.47 3.70 -12.81
CA LEU A 82 5.89 4.98 -13.17
C LEU A 82 6.02 5.26 -14.66
N HIS A 83 7.21 5.06 -15.23
CA HIS A 83 7.46 5.30 -16.65
C HIS A 83 6.72 4.33 -17.57
N SER A 84 6.55 3.07 -17.21
CA SER A 84 5.83 2.09 -18.01
C SER A 84 4.32 2.29 -17.98
N GLN A 85 3.78 2.85 -16.89
CA GLN A 85 2.35 3.02 -16.67
C GLN A 85 1.81 4.43 -17.02
N ARG A 86 2.67 5.37 -17.41
CA ARG A 86 2.26 6.75 -17.76
C ARG A 86 1.28 6.79 -18.94
N PRO A 87 0.45 7.85 -19.08
CA PRO A 87 0.32 8.95 -18.12
C PRO A 87 -0.50 8.57 -16.92
N LEU A 88 -0.14 9.10 -15.72
CA LEU A 88 -0.82 8.84 -14.46
C LEU A 88 -1.51 10.11 -13.95
N ASP A 89 -2.70 9.96 -13.40
CA ASP A 89 -3.40 11.04 -12.69
C ASP A 89 -3.22 10.90 -11.17
N TRP A 90 -3.18 9.67 -10.69
CA TRP A 90 -2.99 9.33 -9.28
C TRP A 90 -1.97 8.23 -9.07
N VAL A 91 -1.24 8.32 -7.95
CA VAL A 91 -0.45 7.22 -7.38
C VAL A 91 -0.92 6.99 -5.94
N VAL A 92 -1.47 5.83 -5.66
CA VAL A 92 -1.87 5.39 -4.32
C VAL A 92 -0.74 4.54 -3.75
N LEU A 93 -0.11 4.99 -2.66
CA LEU A 93 0.97 4.30 -1.96
C LEU A 93 0.45 3.67 -0.67
N MET A 94 0.50 2.32 -0.57
CA MET A 94 0.23 1.59 0.66
C MET A 94 1.34 0.58 0.91
N LEU A 95 2.38 1.00 1.63
CA LEU A 95 3.59 0.25 1.94
C LEU A 95 4.09 0.57 3.35
N GLY A 96 4.99 -0.25 3.88
CA GLY A 96 5.64 -0.08 5.18
C GLY A 96 5.55 -1.32 6.06
N THR A 97 4.50 -2.13 5.92
CA THR A 97 4.31 -3.35 6.72
C THR A 97 5.53 -4.27 6.63
N ASN A 98 6.05 -4.51 5.42
CA ASN A 98 7.18 -5.43 5.25
C ASN A 98 8.52 -4.88 5.74
N ASP A 99 8.65 -3.57 5.93
CA ASP A 99 9.84 -2.96 6.52
C ASP A 99 10.06 -3.49 7.95
N LEU A 100 8.96 -3.72 8.69
CA LEU A 100 8.97 -4.22 10.07
C LEU A 100 9.57 -5.62 10.18
N GLN A 101 9.46 -6.44 9.14
CA GLN A 101 10.05 -7.79 9.15
C GLN A 101 11.45 -7.82 8.54
N VAL A 102 11.75 -6.96 7.57
CA VAL A 102 13.02 -6.95 6.84
C VAL A 102 14.10 -6.20 7.61
N CYS A 103 13.82 -5.00 8.08
CA CYS A 103 14.74 -4.22 8.89
C CYS A 103 14.54 -4.56 10.38
N LYS A 104 15.37 -5.45 10.91
CA LYS A 104 15.25 -5.91 12.31
C LYS A 104 15.56 -4.83 13.33
N THR A 105 16.23 -3.77 12.93
CA THR A 105 16.62 -2.63 13.79
C THR A 105 15.73 -1.40 13.60
N ILE A 106 14.70 -1.47 12.74
CA ILE A 106 13.80 -0.34 12.50
C ILE A 106 13.15 0.14 13.81
N THR A 107 13.15 1.44 14.00
CA THR A 107 12.54 2.14 15.14
C THR A 107 11.42 3.07 14.66
N ALA A 108 10.74 3.72 15.59
CA ALA A 108 9.71 4.71 15.26
C ALA A 108 10.26 5.90 14.43
N GLU A 109 11.50 6.29 14.69
CA GLU A 109 12.18 7.38 14.00
C GLU A 109 12.52 7.06 12.53
N ASP A 110 12.56 5.77 12.18
CA ASP A 110 12.84 5.32 10.82
C ASP A 110 11.58 5.21 9.95
N LEU A 111 10.38 5.11 10.55
CA LEU A 111 9.11 4.90 9.83
C LEU A 111 8.84 5.92 8.72
N PRO A 112 9.14 7.24 8.89
CA PRO A 112 8.87 8.21 7.83
C PRO A 112 9.80 8.09 6.63
N ARG A 113 10.99 7.49 6.79
CA ARG A 113 12.06 7.51 5.76
C ARG A 113 11.64 6.80 4.47
N GLY A 114 11.03 5.63 4.61
CA GLY A 114 10.66 4.80 3.47
C GLY A 114 9.59 5.45 2.59
N ILE A 115 8.46 5.83 3.20
CA ILE A 115 7.36 6.46 2.47
C ILE A 115 7.75 7.82 1.90
N SER A 116 8.55 8.60 2.65
CA SER A 116 9.11 9.87 2.19
C SER A 116 9.95 9.70 0.92
N ARG A 117 10.82 8.68 0.89
CA ARG A 117 11.64 8.38 -0.29
C ARG A 117 10.81 8.03 -1.52
N LEU A 118 9.73 7.25 -1.36
CA LEU A 118 8.86 6.91 -2.48
C LEU A 118 8.13 8.16 -3.03
N ILE A 119 7.67 9.03 -2.15
CA ILE A 119 7.07 10.31 -2.55
C ILE A 119 8.08 11.16 -3.34
N ASP A 120 9.33 11.28 -2.87
CA ASP A 120 10.37 12.03 -3.56
C ASP A 120 10.63 11.52 -4.98
N ILE A 121 10.62 10.20 -5.18
CA ILE A 121 10.77 9.60 -6.51
C ILE A 121 9.64 10.04 -7.44
N ILE A 122 8.39 10.04 -6.94
CA ILE A 122 7.23 10.43 -7.77
C ILE A 122 7.29 11.93 -8.08
N GLN A 123 7.56 12.76 -7.09
CA GLN A 123 7.62 14.22 -7.25
C GLN A 123 8.76 14.66 -8.17
N ALA A 124 9.85 13.91 -8.21
CA ALA A 124 10.97 14.16 -9.12
C ALA A 124 10.66 13.78 -10.59
N CYS A 125 9.48 13.19 -10.88
CA CYS A 125 9.14 12.65 -12.19
C CYS A 125 7.88 13.28 -12.81
N PRO A 126 7.85 14.59 -13.14
CA PRO A 126 6.66 15.21 -13.72
C PRO A 126 6.26 14.59 -15.06
N LYS A 127 7.20 14.00 -15.81
CA LYS A 127 6.94 13.36 -17.11
C LYS A 127 6.04 12.11 -17.05
N VAL A 128 5.74 11.60 -15.87
CA VAL A 128 4.89 10.41 -15.71
C VAL A 128 3.42 10.78 -15.52
N GLY A 129 3.14 12.00 -15.11
CA GLY A 129 1.77 12.48 -14.97
C GLY A 129 1.17 13.01 -16.27
N ARG A 130 -0.13 13.25 -16.24
CA ARG A 130 -0.85 13.82 -17.35
C ARG A 130 -0.39 15.28 -17.60
N ASN A 131 -0.26 15.68 -18.86
CA ASN A 131 0.21 17.01 -19.24
C ASN A 131 1.58 17.39 -18.65
N MET A 132 2.46 16.44 -18.40
CA MET A 132 3.79 16.65 -17.84
C MET A 132 3.77 17.22 -16.42
N THR A 133 2.71 16.98 -15.68
CA THR A 133 2.60 17.31 -14.25
C THR A 133 2.95 16.13 -13.37
N VAL A 134 3.26 16.38 -12.12
CA VAL A 134 3.37 15.31 -11.11
C VAL A 134 1.98 14.72 -10.86
N PRO A 135 1.79 13.39 -10.86
CA PRO A 135 0.51 12.81 -10.50
C PRO A 135 0.17 13.12 -9.04
N ARG A 136 -1.10 13.22 -8.71
CA ARG A 136 -1.54 13.34 -7.32
C ARG A 136 -1.13 12.10 -6.55
N ILE A 137 -0.64 12.27 -5.32
CA ILE A 137 -0.16 11.19 -4.48
C ILE A 137 -1.10 11.02 -3.30
N LEU A 138 -1.68 9.82 -3.15
CA LEU A 138 -2.44 9.42 -1.98
C LEU A 138 -1.62 8.42 -1.15
N VAL A 139 -1.18 8.84 0.02
CA VAL A 139 -0.54 7.98 1.00
C VAL A 139 -1.60 7.31 1.86
N VAL A 140 -1.61 6.00 1.90
CA VAL A 140 -2.53 5.19 2.71
C VAL A 140 -1.75 4.52 3.84
N ALA A 141 -2.11 4.78 5.09
CA ALA A 141 -1.54 4.05 6.22
C ALA A 141 -1.94 2.56 6.12
N PRO A 142 -0.98 1.62 6.11
CA PRO A 142 -1.31 0.20 6.07
C PRO A 142 -1.97 -0.27 7.37
N PRO A 143 -2.60 -1.46 7.39
CA PRO A 143 -3.20 -2.01 8.60
C PRO A 143 -2.16 -2.23 9.71
N GLU A 144 -2.61 -2.28 10.94
CA GLU A 144 -1.77 -2.77 12.05
C GLU A 144 -1.34 -4.21 11.79
N VAL A 145 -0.21 -4.61 12.38
CA VAL A 145 0.16 -6.02 12.53
C VAL A 145 -0.31 -6.46 13.90
N ARG A 146 -1.06 -7.57 13.99
CA ARG A 146 -1.61 -8.04 15.27
C ARG A 146 -1.51 -9.55 15.41
N PRO A 147 -1.53 -10.09 16.65
CA PRO A 147 -1.63 -11.52 16.83
C PRO A 147 -2.94 -12.04 16.23
N SER A 148 -2.88 -13.15 15.51
CA SER A 148 -4.05 -13.82 14.93
C SER A 148 -4.65 -14.88 15.85
N ASP A 149 -3.93 -15.30 16.91
CA ASP A 149 -4.47 -16.12 17.96
C ASP A 149 -4.39 -15.41 19.33
N PRO A 150 -5.22 -15.80 20.31
CA PRO A 150 -5.22 -15.16 21.63
C PRO A 150 -3.88 -15.25 22.37
N GLN A 151 -2.98 -16.18 22.01
CA GLN A 151 -1.68 -16.38 22.59
C GLN A 151 -0.54 -15.73 21.80
N GLY A 152 -0.85 -15.08 20.65
CA GLY A 152 0.14 -14.37 19.83
C GLY A 152 1.24 -15.27 19.22
N ARG A 153 0.95 -16.55 19.01
CA ARG A 153 1.94 -17.57 18.64
C ARG A 153 2.02 -17.88 17.14
N THR A 154 1.36 -17.09 16.29
CA THR A 154 1.45 -17.36 14.86
C THR A 154 2.83 -17.05 14.31
N GLU A 155 3.32 -17.93 13.44
CA GLU A 155 4.62 -17.79 12.79
C GLU A 155 4.70 -16.48 11.97
N VAL A 156 3.57 -16.08 11.39
CA VAL A 156 3.49 -14.81 10.63
C VAL A 156 3.70 -13.62 11.56
N TYR A 157 3.01 -13.58 12.71
CA TYR A 157 3.18 -12.50 13.69
C TYR A 157 4.63 -12.41 14.22
N ALA A 158 5.27 -13.56 14.45
CA ALA A 158 6.67 -13.63 14.88
C ALA A 158 7.62 -13.03 13.83
N LYS A 159 7.36 -13.24 12.54
CA LYS A 159 8.13 -12.60 11.46
C LYS A 159 8.13 -11.08 11.54
N PHE A 160 7.02 -10.50 11.96
CA PHE A 160 6.85 -9.06 12.14
C PHE A 160 7.26 -8.56 13.53
N ARG A 161 8.06 -9.32 14.26
CA ARG A 161 8.62 -8.95 15.57
C ARG A 161 7.59 -8.83 16.71
N CYS A 162 6.46 -9.51 16.60
CA CYS A 162 5.42 -9.55 17.65
C CYS A 162 4.98 -8.13 18.09
N GLU A 163 4.94 -7.88 19.39
CA GLU A 163 4.48 -6.61 19.97
C GLU A 163 5.31 -5.40 19.54
N ILE A 164 6.58 -5.56 19.21
CA ILE A 164 7.40 -4.47 18.67
C ILE A 164 6.87 -4.05 17.32
N GLY A 165 6.66 -5.00 16.41
CA GLY A 165 6.10 -4.70 15.08
C GLY A 165 4.69 -4.14 15.15
N ARG A 166 3.86 -4.66 16.08
CA ARG A 166 2.53 -4.12 16.35
C ARG A 166 2.60 -2.66 16.80
N SER A 167 3.41 -2.37 17.81
CA SER A 167 3.60 -1.00 18.33
C SER A 167 4.07 -0.03 17.24
N LEU A 168 4.95 -0.46 16.35
CA LEU A 168 5.41 0.35 15.22
C LEU A 168 4.30 0.53 14.18
N SER A 169 3.56 -0.53 13.84
CA SER A 169 2.49 -0.44 12.83
C SER A 169 1.32 0.45 13.27
N LEU A 170 1.04 0.53 14.55
CA LEU A 170 0.05 1.45 15.11
C LEU A 170 0.45 2.94 14.99
N GLN A 171 1.72 3.23 14.72
CA GLN A 171 2.22 4.59 14.52
C GLN A 171 2.13 5.05 13.06
N PHE A 172 1.92 4.14 12.10
CA PHE A 172 1.82 4.51 10.68
C PHE A 172 0.84 5.66 10.42
N PRO A 173 -0.39 5.69 10.99
CA PRO A 173 -1.31 6.79 10.71
C PRO A 173 -0.74 8.16 11.04
N ALA A 174 -0.22 8.34 12.24
CA ALA A 174 0.32 9.63 12.67
C ALA A 174 1.57 10.03 11.87
N VAL A 175 2.48 9.08 11.67
CA VAL A 175 3.74 9.31 10.94
C VAL A 175 3.47 9.63 9.47
N TYR A 176 2.59 8.87 8.81
CA TYR A 176 2.31 9.05 7.38
C TYR A 176 1.47 10.30 7.10
N ALA A 177 0.58 10.67 8.01
CA ALA A 177 -0.14 11.94 7.93
C ALA A 177 0.83 13.13 7.96
N GLU A 178 1.81 13.09 8.85
CA GLU A 178 2.80 14.16 8.96
C GLU A 178 3.72 14.21 7.72
N VAL A 179 4.18 13.06 7.21
CA VAL A 179 4.97 13.00 5.97
C VAL A 179 4.17 13.53 4.78
N ALA A 180 2.89 13.14 4.65
CA ALA A 180 2.03 13.60 3.57
C ALA A 180 1.82 15.13 3.64
N ARG A 181 1.60 15.68 4.84
CA ARG A 181 1.47 17.12 5.08
C ARG A 181 2.76 17.87 4.68
N GLN A 182 3.94 17.37 5.08
CA GLN A 182 5.23 18.00 4.77
C GLN A 182 5.56 17.98 3.27
N LYS A 183 5.05 16.98 2.56
CA LYS A 183 5.32 16.77 1.12
C LYS A 183 4.17 17.17 0.20
N ASP A 184 3.17 17.88 0.73
CA ASP A 184 2.00 18.31 -0.02
C ASP A 184 1.32 17.16 -0.78
N CYS A 185 1.04 16.07 -0.06
CA CYS A 185 0.38 14.88 -0.56
C CYS A 185 -0.93 14.64 0.18
N TYR A 186 -1.84 13.93 -0.45
CA TYR A 186 -3.06 13.46 0.21
C TYR A 186 -2.76 12.30 1.16
N PHE A 187 -3.56 12.19 2.21
CA PHE A 187 -3.45 11.13 3.22
C PHE A 187 -4.81 10.49 3.50
N LEU A 188 -4.83 9.17 3.61
CA LEU A 188 -5.95 8.38 4.11
C LEU A 188 -5.46 7.47 5.24
N ASN A 189 -6.08 7.57 6.41
CA ASN A 189 -5.83 6.59 7.47
C ASN A 189 -6.52 5.27 7.12
N GLY A 190 -5.78 4.33 6.56
CA GLY A 190 -6.32 3.01 6.21
C GLY A 190 -6.89 2.28 7.44
N GLN A 191 -6.28 2.46 8.62
CA GLN A 191 -6.71 1.77 9.85
C GLN A 191 -8.12 2.16 10.33
N ASP A 192 -8.70 3.25 9.83
CA ASP A 192 -10.09 3.61 10.10
C ASP A 192 -11.08 2.71 9.33
N TYR A 193 -10.64 2.08 8.26
CA TYR A 193 -11.48 1.27 7.36
C TYR A 193 -11.16 -0.21 7.40
N ILE A 194 -9.89 -0.59 7.70
CA ILE A 194 -9.40 -1.94 7.56
C ILE A 194 -8.77 -2.48 8.83
N GLN A 195 -8.92 -3.78 8.99
CA GLN A 195 -8.21 -4.57 9.99
C GLN A 195 -7.63 -5.80 9.29
N PRO A 196 -6.47 -6.31 9.75
CA PRO A 196 -5.97 -7.58 9.25
C PRO A 196 -6.91 -8.71 9.60
N GLY A 197 -7.04 -9.67 8.70
CA GLY A 197 -7.85 -10.87 8.90
C GLY A 197 -7.35 -11.71 10.08
N PRO A 198 -8.25 -12.55 10.64
CA PRO A 198 -7.91 -13.37 11.79
C PRO A 198 -6.92 -14.51 11.48
N GLN A 199 -6.69 -14.82 10.21
CA GLN A 199 -5.84 -15.94 9.82
C GLN A 199 -4.38 -15.73 10.17
N ASP A 200 -3.82 -14.56 9.90
CA ASP A 200 -2.40 -14.28 10.13
C ASP A 200 -2.12 -12.93 10.80
N GLY A 201 -3.12 -12.08 10.96
CA GLY A 201 -2.98 -10.80 11.61
C GLY A 201 -2.22 -9.73 10.80
N VAL A 202 -2.03 -9.96 9.48
CA VAL A 202 -1.30 -9.08 8.57
C VAL A 202 -2.08 -8.79 7.29
N HIS A 203 -2.63 -9.84 6.66
CA HIS A 203 -3.35 -9.71 5.41
C HIS A 203 -4.82 -9.36 5.63
N LEU A 204 -5.36 -8.56 4.72
CA LEU A 204 -6.76 -8.14 4.76
C LEU A 204 -7.69 -9.32 4.47
N ASP A 205 -8.82 -9.36 5.17
CA ASP A 205 -9.95 -10.21 4.78
C ASP A 205 -10.78 -9.57 3.67
N ALA A 206 -11.72 -10.33 3.10
CA ALA A 206 -12.57 -9.86 2.02
C ALA A 206 -13.40 -8.62 2.40
N ALA A 207 -13.85 -8.53 3.65
CA ALA A 207 -14.62 -7.38 4.13
C ALA A 207 -13.76 -6.12 4.22
N SER A 208 -12.51 -6.25 4.67
CA SER A 208 -11.55 -5.14 4.71
C SER A 208 -11.13 -4.71 3.30
N HIS A 209 -10.92 -5.64 2.37
CA HIS A 209 -10.70 -5.31 0.97
C HIS A 209 -11.85 -4.45 0.41
N ARG A 210 -13.10 -4.83 0.68
CA ARG A 210 -14.25 -4.05 0.22
C ARG A 210 -14.26 -2.64 0.81
N ARG A 211 -14.13 -2.50 2.13
CA ARG A 211 -14.14 -1.19 2.80
C ARG A 211 -13.01 -0.27 2.32
N LEU A 212 -11.82 -0.82 2.12
CA LEU A 212 -10.69 -0.03 1.61
C LEU A 212 -10.94 0.45 0.18
N GLY A 213 -11.46 -0.42 -0.69
CA GLY A 213 -11.80 -0.05 -2.06
C GLY A 213 -12.88 1.04 -2.13
N GLU A 214 -13.91 0.94 -1.27
CA GLU A 214 -14.97 1.95 -1.13
C GLU A 214 -14.38 3.29 -0.67
N ALA A 215 -13.52 3.29 0.37
CA ALA A 215 -12.91 4.50 0.92
C ALA A 215 -11.98 5.19 -0.08
N ILE A 216 -11.12 4.43 -0.78
CA ILE A 216 -10.20 4.99 -1.78
C ILE A 216 -10.96 5.53 -2.99
N ALA A 217 -12.01 4.83 -3.45
CA ALA A 217 -12.83 5.32 -4.56
C ALA A 217 -13.53 6.64 -4.20
N ALA A 218 -14.16 6.71 -3.03
CA ALA A 218 -14.81 7.93 -2.56
C ALA A 218 -13.80 9.09 -2.43
N PHE A 219 -12.62 8.82 -1.88
CA PHE A 219 -11.55 9.81 -1.75
C PHE A 219 -11.12 10.36 -3.11
N ILE A 220 -10.87 9.50 -4.09
CA ILE A 220 -10.44 9.90 -5.43
C ILE A 220 -11.54 10.69 -6.15
N GLN A 221 -12.79 10.26 -6.07
CA GLN A 221 -13.93 11.00 -6.67
C GLN A 221 -14.02 12.41 -6.11
N GLN A 222 -13.96 12.56 -4.79
CA GLN A 222 -14.02 13.85 -4.12
C GLN A 222 -12.93 14.82 -4.59
N HIS A 223 -11.69 14.32 -4.80
CA HIS A 223 -10.54 15.18 -5.09
C HIS A 223 -10.14 15.22 -6.58
N THR A 224 -10.82 14.46 -7.45
CA THR A 224 -10.52 14.52 -8.89
C THR A 224 -11.06 15.81 -9.53
N GLU A 225 -12.16 16.34 -9.03
CA GLU A 225 -12.79 17.58 -9.54
C GLU A 225 -12.09 18.86 -9.03
N GLU A 226 -11.27 18.75 -7.98
CA GLU A 226 -10.46 19.85 -7.49
C GLU A 226 -9.39 20.19 -8.54
N LYS A 227 -9.41 21.41 -9.07
CA LYS A 227 -8.33 21.88 -9.93
C LYS A 227 -7.03 21.97 -9.14
N PRO A 228 -5.91 21.50 -9.72
CA PRO A 228 -4.59 21.62 -9.08
C PRO A 228 -4.21 23.10 -8.89
#